data_0cd14aa6a5c2e07af07ccb380923e860
#
_entry.id   0cd14aa6a5c2e07af07ccb380923e860
#
_cell.length_a   1.000
_cell.length_b   1.000
_cell.length_c   1.000
_cell.angle_alpha   90.00
_cell.angle_beta   90.00
_cell.angle_gamma   90.00
#
_symmetry.space_group_name_H-M   'P 1'
#
loop_
_entity.id
_entity.type
_entity.pdbx_description
1 polymer ?
#
loop_
_entity_poly.entity_id
_entity_poly.type
_entity_poly.pdbx_seq_one_letter_code
_entity_poly.pdbx_strand_id
1 'polypeptide(L)' 'MKVTLCIGDSCIPEKCPVVDVQEDKVIIGEKKNVCTLTRAQFNILREKILRGEL' A
#
# COMPACT_ATOMS: atom_id res chain seq x y z
N MET A 1 0.72 -10.48 3.50
CA MET A 1 1.17 -10.40 2.11
C MET A 1 1.73 -9.01 1.84
N LYS A 2 2.92 -8.96 1.28
CA LYS A 2 3.59 -7.69 0.99
C LYS A 2 3.73 -7.50 -0.50
N VAL A 3 3.35 -6.31 -0.96
CA VAL A 3 3.45 -5.93 -2.37
C VAL A 3 4.24 -4.63 -2.45
N THR A 4 5.30 -4.61 -3.27
CA THR A 4 6.10 -3.40 -3.46
C THR A 4 5.48 -2.54 -4.56
N LEU A 5 5.42 -1.23 -4.30
CA LEU A 5 4.91 -0.27 -5.29
C LEU A 5 6.07 0.38 -6.03
N CYS A 6 6.90 -0.45 -6.66
CA CYS A 6 8.04 0.03 -7.43
C CYS A 6 7.74 0.04 -8.91
N ILE A 7 8.26 1.05 -9.60
CA ILE A 7 8.15 1.17 -11.04
C ILE A 7 9.56 1.03 -11.63
N GLY A 8 9.78 0.01 -12.46
CA GLY A 8 11.02 -0.18 -13.17
C GLY A 8 12.10 -0.86 -12.34
N ASP A 9 13.32 -0.83 -12.87
CA ASP A 9 14.45 -1.59 -12.33
C ASP A 9 15.22 -0.87 -11.23
N SER A 10 14.84 0.35 -10.91
CA SER A 10 15.57 1.15 -9.94
C SER A 10 14.92 1.10 -8.56
N CYS A 11 14.24 0.01 -8.28
CA CYS A 11 13.56 -0.13 -7.00
C CYS A 11 14.58 -0.40 -5.90
N ILE A 12 14.81 0.61 -5.08
CA ILE A 12 15.63 0.46 -3.89
C ILE A 12 14.66 0.16 -2.75
N PRO A 13 14.83 -0.95 -2.03
CA PRO A 13 13.89 -1.33 -0.96
C PRO A 13 13.60 -0.21 0.03
N GLU A 14 14.55 0.69 0.21
CA GLU A 14 14.41 1.80 1.13
C GLU A 14 13.59 2.97 0.57
N LYS A 15 13.36 2.99 -0.74
CA LYS A 15 12.64 4.08 -1.41
C LYS A 15 11.35 3.62 -2.07
N CYS A 16 11.06 2.35 -2.04
CA CYS A 16 9.85 1.81 -2.64
C CYS A 16 8.82 1.57 -1.56
N PRO A 17 7.68 2.26 -1.62
CA PRO A 17 6.61 1.99 -0.66
C PRO A 17 6.11 0.56 -0.82
N VAL A 18 5.68 -0.01 0.27
CA VAL A 18 5.18 -1.38 0.34
C VAL A 18 3.76 -1.35 0.88
N VAL A 19 2.91 -2.20 0.32
CA VAL A 19 1.58 -2.44 0.87
C VAL A 19 1.63 -3.80 1.56
N ASP A 20 1.52 -3.80 2.88
CA ASP A 20 1.53 -5.02 3.69
C ASP A 20 0.12 -5.30 4.16
N VAL A 21 -0.53 -6.28 3.54
CA VAL A 21 -1.90 -6.65 3.85
C VAL A 21 -1.89 -7.73 4.93
N GLN A 22 -2.38 -7.40 6.10
CA GLN A 22 -2.51 -8.31 7.23
C GLN A 22 -3.98 -8.65 7.47
N GLU A 23 -4.26 -9.54 8.43
CA GLU A 23 -5.62 -9.98 8.68
C GLU A 23 -6.53 -8.87 9.19
N ASP A 24 -5.98 -7.99 10.02
CA ASP A 24 -6.77 -6.95 10.71
C ASP A 24 -6.44 -5.53 10.26
N LYS A 25 -5.41 -5.37 9.45
CA LYS A 25 -4.97 -4.04 9.03
C LYS A 25 -4.16 -4.09 7.75
N VAL A 26 -3.94 -2.93 7.15
CA VAL A 26 -3.08 -2.78 5.99
C VAL A 26 -2.12 -1.63 6.28
N ILE A 27 -0.84 -1.88 6.10
CA ILE A 27 0.20 -0.88 6.32
C ILE A 27 0.77 -0.49 4.97
N ILE A 28 0.75 0.80 4.67
CA ILE A 28 1.25 1.32 3.39
C ILE A 28 2.35 2.32 3.67
N GLY A 29 3.46 2.17 2.99
CA GLY A 29 4.54 3.15 3.10
C GLY A 29 5.91 2.53 3.05
N GLU A 30 6.90 3.35 3.40
CA GLU A 30 8.30 2.94 3.43
C GLU A 30 8.96 3.47 4.70
N LYS A 31 9.80 2.65 5.32
CA LYS A 31 10.57 3.00 6.52
C LYS A 31 9.79 3.81 7.55
N LYS A 32 10.00 5.14 7.57
CA LYS A 32 9.38 6.03 8.56
C LYS A 32 8.09 6.68 8.07
N ASN A 33 7.80 6.55 6.79
CA ASN A 33 6.59 7.11 6.19
C ASN A 33 5.59 6.00 5.96
N VAL A 34 4.90 5.63 7.02
CA VAL A 34 3.91 4.56 6.93
C VAL A 34 2.55 5.05 7.41
N CYS A 35 1.52 4.54 6.77
CA CYS A 35 0.14 4.80 7.14
C CYS A 35 -0.55 3.46 7.39
N THR A 36 -1.25 3.35 8.50
CA THR A 36 -1.98 2.13 8.83
C THR A 36 -3.45 2.35 8.57
N LEU A 37 -4.03 1.48 7.77
CA LEU A 37 -5.47 1.51 7.45
C LEU A 37 -6.14 0.29 8.06
N THR A 38 -7.42 0.43 8.42
CA THR A 38 -8.23 -0.73 8.74
C THR A 38 -8.54 -1.47 7.44
N ARG A 39 -8.95 -2.74 7.56
CA ARG A 39 -9.34 -3.51 6.37
C ARG A 39 -10.51 -2.84 5.64
N ALA A 40 -11.44 -2.27 6.41
CA ALA A 40 -12.58 -1.56 5.81
C ALA A 40 -12.12 -0.34 5.00
N GLN A 41 -11.21 0.44 5.56
CA GLN A 41 -10.66 1.61 4.87
C GLN A 41 -9.91 1.20 3.62
N PHE A 42 -9.14 0.14 3.69
CA PHE A 42 -8.41 -0.37 2.53
C PHE A 42 -9.36 -0.82 1.42
N ASN A 43 -10.45 -1.49 1.79
CA ASN A 43 -11.45 -1.92 0.81
C ASN A 43 -12.09 -0.73 0.11
N ILE A 44 -12.35 0.35 0.85
CA ILE A 44 -12.87 1.59 0.26
C ILE A 44 -11.85 2.18 -0.73
N LEU A 45 -10.60 2.23 -0.34
CA LEU A 45 -9.54 2.72 -1.22
C LEU A 45 -9.48 1.90 -2.52
N ARG A 46 -9.54 0.59 -2.40
CA ARG A 46 -9.52 -0.30 -3.56
C ARG A 46 -10.71 -0.03 -4.49
N GLU A 47 -11.90 0.15 -3.93
CA GLU A 47 -13.08 0.47 -4.72
C GLU A 47 -12.94 1.80 -5.45
N LYS A 48 -12.39 2.80 -4.80
CA LYS A 48 -12.16 4.11 -5.41
C LYS A 48 -11.23 4.01 -6.61
N ILE A 49 -10.18 3.22 -6.48
CA ILE A 49 -9.25 2.99 -7.58
C ILE A 49 -9.95 2.28 -8.74
N LEU A 50 -10.72 1.25 -8.45
CA LEU A 50 -11.42 0.49 -9.48
C LEU A 50 -12.48 1.30 -10.20
N ARG A 51 -13.06 2.30 -9.54
CA ARG A 51 -14.05 3.20 -10.13
C ARG A 51 -13.41 4.35 -10.91
N GLY A 52 -12.11 4.47 -10.86
CA GLY A 52 -11.41 5.55 -11.53
C GLY A 52 -11.47 6.89 -10.80
N GLU A 53 -11.80 6.89 -9.51
CA GLU A 53 -11.83 8.12 -8.72
C GLU A 53 -10.42 8.53 -8.28
N LEU A 54 -9.48 7.61 -8.31
CA LEU A 54 -8.09 7.86 -7.95
C LEU A 54 -7.13 7.58 -9.11
#